data_295736fee03d8dd537d8839fedb5ed5d
#
_entry.id   295736fee03d8dd537d8839fedb5ed5d
#
_cell.length_a   1.000
_cell.length_b   1.000
_cell.length_c   1.000
_cell.angle_alpha   90.00
_cell.angle_beta   90.00
_cell.angle_gamma   90.00
#
_symmetry.space_group_name_H-M   'P 1'
#
loop_
_entity.id
_entity.type
_entity.pdbx_description
1 polymer ?
#
loop_
_entity_poly.entity_id
_entity_poly.type
_entity_poly.pdbx_seq_one_letter_code
_entity_poly.pdbx_strand_id
1 'polypeptide(L)'
;MSNLPWFGLTHRVDRSTYLVHGAVLMALKLGVDVVSVYAVTGKLWTPIDYLAPSLSVRGGYLHPRPEWLLAAMAVWTLPFLWIGVSMSLRRALDAGLSPWIALLFFVPFVNWILIAVLAFLPSRPRPAQAAPSAGTARLRAALLGVGAGTLIGAVSIGLHVLLLHRYSAAVFLGTPFTMGAAAGWFFNRGWLKSIKATAAVGTLTALVAALASLALALEGAICVAMALPLAIPLAALGAIAGRAMRAEHLSTRAAFAVAFAVPASAGLDRSLGRAPLREVVSSVEVAAPPEKVWPHVLGFTDLPPPAEWFFRTGIAYPVRARISGTGVGAVRRCEFSTGAFVEPITAWDPPHRLGFDVSSQPPAMREWSPYRRLHPPHIDATMASRRGEFRLIPLPGGRTRLEGSTWYQLEMGPQAYWSIWSDLVVHRIHGRVLRHIQAEVEREVTFAPGGSAPP
;
A
#
# COMPACT_ATOMS: atom_id res chain seq x y z
N MET A 1 27.59 -21.73 -25.99
CA MET A 1 27.23 -20.72 -25.01
C MET A 1 27.05 -21.44 -23.67
N SER A 2 27.94 -21.21 -22.74
CA SER A 2 28.02 -21.86 -21.43
C SER A 2 26.68 -21.76 -20.70
N ASN A 3 26.13 -22.90 -20.27
CA ASN A 3 24.93 -22.99 -19.46
C ASN A 3 25.17 -22.34 -18.08
N LEU A 4 25.11 -21.01 -18.03
CA LEU A 4 25.17 -20.29 -16.75
C LEU A 4 24.06 -20.81 -15.84
N PRO A 5 24.35 -21.28 -14.63
CA PRO A 5 23.38 -21.90 -13.73
C PRO A 5 22.37 -20.94 -13.14
N TRP A 6 22.36 -19.66 -13.56
CA TRP A 6 21.69 -18.57 -12.87
C TRP A 6 20.19 -18.43 -13.20
N PHE A 7 19.79 -18.62 -14.45
CA PHE A 7 18.43 -18.29 -14.89
C PHE A 7 17.52 -19.49 -15.17
N GLY A 8 18.10 -20.70 -15.15
CA GLY A 8 17.34 -21.92 -15.45
C GLY A 8 16.51 -22.41 -14.25
N LEU A 9 15.44 -23.16 -14.51
CA LEU A 9 14.64 -23.85 -13.48
C LEU A 9 14.70 -25.39 -13.65
N THR A 10 15.51 -25.90 -14.58
CA THR A 10 15.47 -27.32 -15.00
C THR A 10 16.56 -28.19 -14.41
N HIS A 11 17.75 -27.67 -14.20
CA HIS A 11 18.88 -28.44 -13.69
C HIS A 11 19.00 -28.28 -12.17
N ARG A 12 19.25 -29.38 -11.47
CA ARG A 12 19.55 -29.32 -10.04
C ARG A 12 20.83 -28.54 -9.81
N VAL A 13 20.91 -27.89 -8.69
CA VAL A 13 22.09 -27.17 -8.23
C VAL A 13 22.64 -27.93 -7.02
N ASP A 14 23.84 -28.44 -7.13
CA ASP A 14 24.53 -29.10 -6.03
C ASP A 14 24.97 -28.09 -4.96
N ARG A 15 25.43 -28.62 -3.83
CA ARG A 15 25.85 -27.82 -2.68
C ARG A 15 26.96 -26.84 -3.01
N SER A 16 27.99 -27.30 -3.73
CA SER A 16 29.18 -26.49 -4.04
C SER A 16 28.84 -25.36 -5.01
N THR A 17 28.10 -25.65 -6.06
CA THR A 17 27.58 -24.66 -7.01
C THR A 17 26.72 -23.62 -6.32
N TYR A 18 25.81 -24.04 -5.41
CA TYR A 18 24.94 -23.13 -4.67
C TYR A 18 25.76 -22.16 -3.79
N LEU A 19 26.72 -22.69 -3.03
CA LEU A 19 27.59 -21.91 -2.15
C LEU A 19 28.47 -20.93 -2.92
N VAL A 20 29.20 -21.43 -3.91
CA VAL A 20 30.19 -20.63 -4.65
C VAL A 20 29.49 -19.51 -5.43
N HIS A 21 28.47 -19.85 -6.22
CA HIS A 21 27.75 -18.82 -6.99
C HIS A 21 26.96 -17.88 -6.09
N GLY A 22 26.37 -18.39 -5.00
CA GLY A 22 25.70 -17.55 -4.02
C GLY A 22 26.64 -16.52 -3.38
N ALA A 23 27.83 -16.98 -2.93
CA ALA A 23 28.84 -16.11 -2.35
C ALA A 23 29.39 -15.07 -3.35
N VAL A 24 29.71 -15.50 -4.58
CA VAL A 24 30.21 -14.60 -5.64
C VAL A 24 29.16 -13.54 -6.00
N LEU A 25 27.90 -13.94 -6.20
CA LEU A 25 26.82 -13.01 -6.54
C LEU A 25 26.53 -12.04 -5.38
N MET A 26 26.59 -12.52 -4.13
CA MET A 26 26.39 -11.66 -2.96
C MET A 26 27.54 -10.66 -2.81
N ALA A 27 28.79 -11.08 -3.04
CA ALA A 27 29.96 -10.21 -3.03
C ALA A 27 29.91 -9.17 -4.17
N LEU A 28 29.51 -9.59 -5.37
CA LEU A 28 29.32 -8.68 -6.51
C LEU A 28 28.23 -7.63 -6.22
N LYS A 29 27.08 -8.08 -5.69
CA LYS A 29 25.99 -7.16 -5.32
C LYS A 29 26.45 -6.17 -4.26
N LEU A 30 27.06 -6.65 -3.19
CA LEU A 30 27.59 -5.80 -2.12
C LEU A 30 28.62 -4.80 -2.66
N GLY A 31 29.57 -5.25 -3.47
CA GLY A 31 30.62 -4.40 -4.05
C GLY A 31 30.04 -3.26 -4.88
N VAL A 32 29.09 -3.55 -5.78
CA VAL A 32 28.42 -2.53 -6.59
C VAL A 32 27.61 -1.56 -5.72
N ASP A 33 26.88 -2.06 -4.74
CA ASP A 33 26.08 -1.21 -3.84
C ASP A 33 26.98 -0.31 -2.97
N VAL A 34 28.10 -0.84 -2.42
CA VAL A 34 29.09 -0.07 -1.66
C VAL A 34 29.68 1.06 -2.51
N VAL A 35 30.16 0.74 -3.70
CA VAL A 35 30.76 1.73 -4.60
C VAL A 35 29.73 2.79 -5.01
N SER A 36 28.53 2.39 -5.38
CA SER A 36 27.50 3.31 -5.82
C SER A 36 27.04 4.26 -4.71
N VAL A 37 26.82 3.72 -3.50
CA VAL A 37 26.42 4.54 -2.35
C VAL A 37 27.54 5.47 -1.93
N TYR A 38 28.77 4.98 -1.84
CA TYR A 38 29.92 5.79 -1.45
C TYR A 38 30.20 6.93 -2.44
N ALA A 39 30.14 6.63 -3.74
CA ALA A 39 30.37 7.63 -4.80
C ALA A 39 29.34 8.76 -4.77
N VAL A 40 28.08 8.47 -4.42
CA VAL A 40 26.99 9.46 -4.45
C VAL A 40 26.82 10.18 -3.10
N THR A 41 27.06 9.48 -1.98
CA THR A 41 26.71 10.00 -0.64
C THR A 41 27.91 10.17 0.30
N GLY A 42 29.08 9.66 -0.06
CA GLY A 42 30.25 9.61 0.82
C GLY A 42 30.12 8.64 2.00
N LYS A 43 29.02 7.88 2.09
CA LYS A 43 28.75 6.95 3.20
C LYS A 43 29.07 5.51 2.82
N LEU A 44 29.60 4.76 3.78
CA LEU A 44 29.92 3.35 3.57
C LEU A 44 28.65 2.50 3.71
N TRP A 45 28.35 1.68 2.70
CA TRP A 45 27.28 0.70 2.72
C TRP A 45 27.80 -0.62 3.27
N THR A 46 27.13 -1.18 4.27
CA THR A 46 27.58 -2.39 4.98
C THR A 46 26.59 -3.54 4.80
N PRO A 47 26.98 -4.80 5.05
CA PRO A 47 26.04 -5.93 5.05
C PRO A 47 24.88 -5.76 6.03
N ILE A 48 25.06 -5.01 7.13
CA ILE A 48 24.02 -4.74 8.12
C ILE A 48 22.89 -3.88 7.53
N ASP A 49 23.23 -3.02 6.55
CA ASP A 49 22.24 -2.16 5.89
C ASP A 49 21.22 -2.95 5.05
N TYR A 50 21.55 -4.19 4.67
CA TYR A 50 20.58 -5.09 4.05
C TYR A 50 19.58 -5.69 5.05
N LEU A 51 19.87 -5.67 6.34
CA LEU A 51 18.93 -6.08 7.38
C LEU A 51 17.85 -5.01 7.63
N ALA A 52 18.11 -3.78 7.19
CA ALA A 52 17.10 -2.74 7.11
C ALA A 52 16.36 -2.87 5.75
N PRO A 53 15.27 -3.61 5.64
CA PRO A 53 14.67 -3.96 4.35
C PRO A 53 13.98 -2.77 3.67
N SER A 54 13.83 -1.67 4.36
CA SER A 54 13.13 -0.48 3.91
C SER A 54 14.03 0.47 3.14
N LEU A 55 13.68 0.77 1.89
CA LEU A 55 14.30 1.84 1.12
C LEU A 55 14.15 3.19 1.84
N SER A 56 13.06 3.41 2.56
CA SER A 56 12.84 4.64 3.34
C SER A 56 13.72 4.72 4.58
N VAL A 57 13.94 3.60 5.28
CA VAL A 57 14.91 3.53 6.40
C VAL A 57 16.32 3.67 5.86
N ARG A 58 16.64 3.01 4.75
CA ARG A 58 17.93 3.16 4.06
C ARG A 58 18.16 4.60 3.61
N GLY A 59 17.13 5.24 3.02
CA GLY A 59 17.15 6.66 2.66
C GLY A 59 17.28 7.61 3.85
N GLY A 60 16.83 7.21 5.05
CA GLY A 60 17.00 7.98 6.28
C GLY A 60 18.47 8.08 6.74
N TYR A 61 19.31 7.11 6.39
CA TYR A 61 20.76 7.16 6.62
C TYR A 61 21.50 7.96 5.54
N LEU A 62 20.89 8.16 4.36
CA LEU A 62 21.47 8.84 3.22
C LEU A 62 20.87 10.26 3.13
N HIS A 63 21.51 11.25 3.71
CA HIS A 63 21.20 12.66 3.49
C HIS A 63 22.29 13.31 2.63
N PRO A 64 21.93 14.04 1.56
CA PRO A 64 20.60 14.18 0.94
C PRO A 64 20.11 12.87 0.32
N ARG A 65 18.81 12.63 0.28
CA ARG A 65 18.20 11.41 -0.30
C ARG A 65 18.37 11.39 -1.83
N PRO A 66 19.25 10.60 -2.40
CA PRO A 66 19.29 10.41 -3.85
C PRO A 66 18.25 9.35 -4.23
N GLU A 67 16.99 9.77 -4.44
CA GLU A 67 15.88 8.85 -4.78
C GLU A 67 16.17 8.00 -6.02
N TRP A 68 16.85 8.60 -7.01
CA TRP A 68 17.28 7.89 -8.20
C TRP A 68 18.26 6.75 -7.89
N LEU A 69 19.16 6.91 -6.91
CA LEU A 69 20.10 5.86 -6.50
C LEU A 69 19.35 4.69 -5.85
N LEU A 70 18.40 4.99 -4.97
CA LEU A 70 17.58 3.97 -4.34
C LEU A 70 16.73 3.20 -5.37
N ALA A 71 16.18 3.90 -6.36
CA ALA A 71 15.48 3.28 -7.48
C ALA A 71 16.42 2.40 -8.33
N ALA A 72 17.61 2.89 -8.65
CA ALA A 72 18.62 2.13 -9.38
C ALA A 72 19.06 0.87 -8.61
N MET A 73 19.28 0.97 -7.29
CA MET A 73 19.61 -0.17 -6.43
C MET A 73 18.45 -1.19 -6.37
N ALA A 74 17.21 -0.73 -6.35
CA ALA A 74 16.04 -1.60 -6.40
C ALA A 74 15.99 -2.39 -7.72
N VAL A 75 16.13 -1.71 -8.86
CA VAL A 75 16.19 -2.34 -10.19
C VAL A 75 17.36 -3.31 -10.28
N TRP A 76 18.55 -2.90 -9.81
CA TRP A 76 19.76 -3.74 -9.76
C TRP A 76 19.56 -4.99 -8.89
N THR A 77 18.69 -4.94 -7.87
CA THR A 77 18.37 -6.09 -7.01
C THR A 77 17.55 -7.17 -7.71
N LEU A 78 16.75 -6.84 -8.73
CA LEU A 78 15.81 -7.77 -9.37
C LEU A 78 16.48 -9.01 -10.00
N PRO A 79 17.60 -8.91 -10.74
CA PRO A 79 18.33 -10.09 -11.23
C PRO A 79 18.78 -11.02 -10.11
N PHE A 80 19.28 -10.47 -9.02
CA PHE A 80 19.76 -11.26 -7.86
C PHE A 80 18.62 -11.95 -7.14
N LEU A 81 17.45 -11.29 -7.03
CA LEU A 81 16.23 -11.88 -6.49
C LEU A 81 15.81 -13.09 -7.33
N TRP A 82 15.76 -12.95 -8.66
CA TRP A 82 15.43 -14.04 -9.56
C TRP A 82 16.41 -15.21 -9.45
N ILE A 83 17.70 -14.91 -9.49
CA ILE A 83 18.76 -15.92 -9.39
C ILE A 83 18.67 -16.64 -8.05
N GLY A 84 18.48 -15.91 -6.94
CA GLY A 84 18.37 -16.46 -5.61
C GLY A 84 17.19 -17.45 -5.49
N VAL A 85 16.01 -17.06 -5.98
CA VAL A 85 14.83 -17.96 -6.01
C VAL A 85 15.07 -19.17 -6.90
N SER A 86 15.58 -18.97 -8.10
CA SER A 86 15.87 -20.03 -9.06
C SER A 86 16.88 -21.05 -8.52
N MET A 87 17.96 -20.59 -7.93
CA MET A 87 18.98 -21.45 -7.34
C MET A 87 18.48 -22.16 -6.08
N SER A 88 17.71 -21.46 -5.22
CA SER A 88 17.13 -22.06 -4.02
C SER A 88 16.12 -23.14 -4.35
N LEU A 89 15.29 -22.94 -5.37
CA LEU A 89 14.36 -23.95 -5.87
C LEU A 89 15.10 -25.23 -6.31
N ARG A 90 16.13 -25.07 -7.13
CA ARG A 90 16.89 -26.20 -7.67
C ARG A 90 17.74 -26.89 -6.62
N ARG A 91 18.22 -26.12 -5.65
CA ARG A 91 18.97 -26.66 -4.51
C ARG A 91 18.04 -27.44 -3.56
N ALA A 92 16.82 -26.95 -3.33
CA ALA A 92 15.81 -27.69 -2.57
C ALA A 92 15.51 -29.05 -3.22
N LEU A 93 15.33 -29.08 -4.53
CA LEU A 93 15.14 -30.32 -5.30
C LEU A 93 16.35 -31.26 -5.19
N ASP A 94 17.57 -30.74 -5.15
CA ASP A 94 18.80 -31.53 -5.00
C ASP A 94 18.92 -32.11 -3.58
N ALA A 95 18.53 -31.34 -2.57
CA ALA A 95 18.47 -31.81 -1.18
C ALA A 95 17.26 -32.76 -0.90
N GLY A 96 16.40 -32.98 -1.89
CA GLY A 96 15.20 -33.83 -1.72
C GLY A 96 14.09 -33.18 -0.90
N LEU A 97 14.09 -31.85 -0.83
CA LEU A 97 13.05 -31.05 -0.19
C LEU A 97 11.96 -30.63 -1.19
N SER A 98 10.82 -30.23 -0.65
CA SER A 98 9.74 -29.68 -1.45
C SER A 98 10.21 -28.37 -2.11
N PRO A 99 10.05 -28.20 -3.44
CA PRO A 99 10.43 -26.96 -4.12
C PRO A 99 9.62 -25.75 -3.67
N TRP A 100 8.47 -25.95 -3.00
CA TRP A 100 7.66 -24.86 -2.45
C TRP A 100 8.36 -24.05 -1.37
N ILE A 101 9.37 -24.62 -0.70
CA ILE A 101 10.15 -23.86 0.29
C ILE A 101 10.91 -22.69 -0.33
N ALA A 102 11.16 -22.70 -1.65
CA ALA A 102 11.77 -21.57 -2.34
C ALA A 102 10.91 -20.28 -2.28
N LEU A 103 9.60 -20.39 -2.01
CA LEU A 103 8.75 -19.22 -1.77
C LEU A 103 9.15 -18.46 -0.50
N LEU A 104 9.77 -19.13 0.49
CA LEU A 104 10.29 -18.49 1.69
C LEU A 104 11.43 -17.50 1.37
N PHE A 105 12.02 -17.55 0.16
CA PHE A 105 13.01 -16.59 -0.29
C PHE A 105 12.47 -15.15 -0.34
N PHE A 106 11.17 -14.98 -0.55
CA PHE A 106 10.51 -13.68 -0.58
C PHE A 106 10.19 -13.12 0.82
N VAL A 107 10.36 -13.92 1.88
CA VAL A 107 10.09 -13.50 3.25
C VAL A 107 11.38 -12.96 3.88
N PRO A 108 11.46 -11.66 4.25
CA PRO A 108 12.65 -11.09 4.89
C PRO A 108 13.06 -11.87 6.13
N PHE A 109 14.33 -11.93 6.40
CA PHE A 109 14.99 -12.73 7.43
C PHE A 109 14.84 -14.25 7.24
N VAL A 110 13.67 -14.77 6.84
CA VAL A 110 13.48 -16.19 6.55
C VAL A 110 14.31 -16.63 5.35
N ASN A 111 14.50 -15.76 4.37
CA ASN A 111 15.38 -16.03 3.22
C ASN A 111 16.84 -16.32 3.64
N TRP A 112 17.36 -15.64 4.65
CA TRP A 112 18.70 -15.92 5.18
C TRP A 112 18.79 -17.30 5.82
N ILE A 113 17.77 -17.66 6.61
CA ILE A 113 17.63 -18.99 7.21
C ILE A 113 17.53 -20.04 6.10
N LEU A 114 16.69 -19.81 5.10
CA LEU A 114 16.54 -20.71 3.96
C LEU A 114 17.86 -20.91 3.22
N ILE A 115 18.58 -19.83 2.90
CA ILE A 115 19.87 -19.89 2.23
C ILE A 115 20.87 -20.71 3.07
N ALA A 116 20.96 -20.44 4.36
CA ALA A 116 21.84 -21.19 5.27
C ALA A 116 21.47 -22.67 5.31
N VAL A 117 20.20 -23.02 5.52
CA VAL A 117 19.73 -24.40 5.54
C VAL A 117 20.06 -25.11 4.23
N LEU A 118 19.75 -24.52 3.09
CA LEU A 118 20.04 -25.09 1.76
C LEU A 118 21.55 -25.23 1.50
N ALA A 119 22.37 -24.33 2.04
CA ALA A 119 23.82 -24.39 1.94
C ALA A 119 24.43 -25.57 2.69
N PHE A 120 23.85 -25.97 3.83
CA PHE A 120 24.41 -27.03 4.68
C PHE A 120 23.80 -28.42 4.44
N LEU A 121 22.60 -28.52 3.90
CA LEU A 121 21.97 -29.82 3.62
C LEU A 121 22.80 -30.66 2.61
N PRO A 122 22.96 -31.95 2.81
CA PRO A 122 23.61 -32.82 1.83
C PRO A 122 22.74 -32.98 0.57
N SER A 123 23.42 -33.19 -0.58
CA SER A 123 22.72 -33.60 -1.81
C SER A 123 22.27 -35.05 -1.68
N ARG A 124 21.03 -35.32 -2.07
CA ARG A 124 20.50 -36.70 -2.05
C ARG A 124 20.88 -37.43 -3.36
N PRO A 125 21.31 -38.71 -3.28
CA PRO A 125 21.55 -39.53 -4.43
C PRO A 125 20.32 -39.59 -5.35
N ARG A 126 20.57 -39.56 -6.63
CA ARG A 126 19.54 -39.54 -7.66
C ARG A 126 19.00 -40.96 -7.89
N PRO A 127 17.70 -41.25 -7.75
CA PRO A 127 17.14 -42.36 -8.46
C PRO A 127 17.27 -42.08 -9.95
N ALA A 128 17.65 -43.08 -10.76
CA ALA A 128 17.86 -42.98 -12.18
C ALA A 128 16.68 -42.26 -12.85
N GLN A 129 17.03 -41.27 -13.64
CA GLN A 129 16.21 -40.43 -14.53
C GLN A 129 14.70 -40.75 -14.61
N ALA A 130 13.95 -40.47 -13.57
CA ALA A 130 12.51 -40.30 -13.74
C ALA A 130 12.24 -38.92 -14.33
N ALA A 131 11.49 -38.85 -15.41
CA ALA A 131 10.97 -37.61 -15.96
C ALA A 131 10.33 -36.77 -14.82
N PRO A 132 10.46 -35.43 -14.83
CA PRO A 132 9.87 -34.62 -13.80
C PRO A 132 8.38 -34.95 -13.68
N SER A 133 7.92 -35.26 -12.48
CA SER A 133 6.51 -35.56 -12.25
C SER A 133 5.66 -34.37 -12.77
N ALA A 134 4.45 -34.65 -13.24
CA ALA A 134 3.53 -33.62 -13.73
C ALA A 134 3.34 -32.49 -12.68
N GLY A 135 3.40 -32.82 -11.39
CA GLY A 135 3.37 -31.84 -10.29
C GLY A 135 4.57 -30.91 -10.28
N THR A 136 5.79 -31.43 -10.48
CA THR A 136 7.01 -30.61 -10.54
C THR A 136 7.01 -29.68 -11.76
N ALA A 137 6.55 -30.15 -12.92
CA ALA A 137 6.44 -29.34 -14.11
C ALA A 137 5.41 -28.21 -13.96
N ARG A 138 4.27 -28.51 -13.32
CA ARG A 138 3.23 -27.52 -13.01
C ARG A 138 3.74 -26.45 -12.01
N LEU A 139 4.45 -26.85 -10.98
CA LEU A 139 5.04 -25.94 -10.01
C LEU A 139 6.05 -25.00 -10.65
N ARG A 140 6.95 -25.52 -11.49
CA ARG A 140 7.92 -24.70 -12.23
C ARG A 140 7.22 -23.66 -13.10
N ALA A 141 6.16 -24.05 -13.79
CA ALA A 141 5.36 -23.14 -14.60
C ALA A 141 4.68 -22.07 -13.73
N ALA A 142 4.18 -22.42 -12.54
CA ALA A 142 3.58 -21.47 -11.61
C ALA A 142 4.62 -20.48 -11.08
N LEU A 143 5.79 -20.94 -10.67
CA LEU A 143 6.87 -20.07 -10.19
C LEU A 143 7.37 -19.11 -11.28
N LEU A 144 7.50 -19.60 -12.53
CA LEU A 144 7.81 -18.72 -13.66
C LEU A 144 6.74 -17.66 -13.87
N GLY A 145 5.47 -18.06 -13.82
CA GLY A 145 4.35 -17.15 -13.98
C GLY A 145 4.32 -16.08 -12.86
N VAL A 146 4.36 -16.52 -11.62
CA VAL A 146 4.37 -15.61 -10.46
C VAL A 146 5.59 -14.70 -10.49
N GLY A 147 6.78 -15.23 -10.74
CA GLY A 147 8.00 -14.42 -10.81
C GLY A 147 7.96 -13.37 -11.91
N ALA A 148 7.53 -13.75 -13.13
CA ALA A 148 7.40 -12.80 -14.23
C ALA A 148 6.34 -11.73 -13.97
N GLY A 149 5.19 -12.12 -13.44
CA GLY A 149 4.14 -11.17 -13.08
C GLY A 149 4.56 -10.21 -11.97
N THR A 150 5.19 -10.72 -10.92
CA THR A 150 5.69 -9.88 -9.81
C THR A 150 6.77 -8.91 -10.28
N LEU A 151 7.66 -9.34 -11.18
CA LEU A 151 8.69 -8.47 -11.77
C LEU A 151 8.05 -7.32 -12.57
N ILE A 152 7.07 -7.62 -13.42
CA ILE A 152 6.33 -6.59 -14.17
C ILE A 152 5.64 -5.62 -13.21
N GLY A 153 5.03 -6.13 -12.14
CA GLY A 153 4.41 -5.30 -11.12
C GLY A 153 5.42 -4.38 -10.43
N ALA A 154 6.56 -4.91 -10.01
CA ALA A 154 7.60 -4.14 -9.36
C ALA A 154 8.15 -3.02 -10.26
N VAL A 155 8.38 -3.32 -11.55
CA VAL A 155 8.81 -2.32 -12.54
C VAL A 155 7.73 -1.26 -12.75
N SER A 156 6.46 -1.68 -12.90
CA SER A 156 5.35 -0.76 -13.11
C SER A 156 5.13 0.17 -11.90
N ILE A 157 5.09 -0.38 -10.68
CA ILE A 157 4.96 0.40 -9.46
C ILE A 157 6.16 1.34 -9.29
N GLY A 158 7.38 0.83 -9.48
CA GLY A 158 8.58 1.66 -9.41
C GLY A 158 8.55 2.83 -10.39
N LEU A 159 8.14 2.60 -11.64
CA LEU A 159 8.01 3.65 -12.64
C LEU A 159 6.99 4.72 -12.23
N HIS A 160 5.80 4.31 -11.80
CA HIS A 160 4.73 5.26 -11.47
C HIS A 160 4.99 6.00 -10.15
N VAL A 161 5.41 5.29 -9.11
CA VAL A 161 5.57 5.87 -7.77
C VAL A 161 6.88 6.64 -7.65
N LEU A 162 8.01 6.07 -8.11
CA LEU A 162 9.34 6.66 -7.91
C LEU A 162 9.71 7.69 -8.99
N LEU A 163 9.26 7.51 -10.25
CA LEU A 163 9.61 8.42 -11.35
C LEU A 163 8.49 9.42 -11.68
N LEU A 164 7.23 8.98 -11.67
CA LEU A 164 6.11 9.85 -12.03
C LEU A 164 5.46 10.48 -10.79
N HIS A 165 5.77 10.03 -9.59
CA HIS A 165 5.20 10.49 -8.31
C HIS A 165 3.66 10.50 -8.33
N ARG A 166 3.03 9.49 -8.95
CA ARG A 166 1.59 9.42 -9.17
C ARG A 166 1.01 8.07 -8.79
N TYR A 167 -0.09 8.12 -8.07
CA TYR A 167 -0.94 6.99 -7.72
C TYR A 167 -2.16 6.97 -8.64
N SER A 168 -1.94 6.58 -9.90
CA SER A 168 -2.92 6.67 -10.98
C SER A 168 -3.77 5.39 -11.11
N ALA A 169 -4.85 5.47 -11.92
CA ALA A 169 -5.63 4.27 -12.29
C ALA A 169 -4.77 3.22 -13.00
N ALA A 170 -3.72 3.62 -13.70
CA ALA A 170 -2.77 2.69 -14.32
C ALA A 170 -2.07 1.80 -13.30
N VAL A 171 -1.72 2.33 -12.11
CA VAL A 171 -1.12 1.54 -11.03
C VAL A 171 -2.09 0.52 -10.48
N PHE A 172 -3.33 0.92 -10.19
CA PHE A 172 -4.28 0.09 -9.46
C PHE A 172 -5.16 -0.80 -10.35
N LEU A 173 -5.34 -0.46 -11.63
CA LEU A 173 -6.07 -1.28 -12.60
C LEU A 173 -5.13 -1.99 -13.58
N GLY A 174 -4.26 -1.22 -14.21
CA GLY A 174 -3.38 -1.72 -15.26
C GLY A 174 -2.32 -2.67 -14.73
N THR A 175 -1.64 -2.30 -13.65
CA THR A 175 -0.55 -3.12 -13.10
C THR A 175 -1.03 -4.51 -12.64
N PRO A 176 -2.06 -4.67 -11.80
CA PRO A 176 -2.53 -6.00 -11.41
C PRO A 176 -2.98 -6.85 -12.61
N PHE A 177 -3.66 -6.23 -13.58
CA PHE A 177 -4.10 -6.94 -14.77
C PHE A 177 -2.90 -7.45 -15.60
N THR A 178 -1.90 -6.61 -15.86
CA THR A 178 -0.71 -7.01 -16.64
C THR A 178 0.17 -8.00 -15.90
N MET A 179 0.30 -7.88 -14.58
CA MET A 179 0.95 -8.88 -13.73
C MET A 179 0.29 -10.24 -13.90
N GLY A 180 -1.04 -10.26 -13.79
CA GLY A 180 -1.83 -11.47 -14.00
C GLY A 180 -1.68 -12.02 -15.41
N ALA A 181 -1.76 -11.17 -16.44
CA ALA A 181 -1.62 -11.59 -17.83
C ALA A 181 -0.27 -12.25 -18.10
N ALA A 182 0.82 -11.67 -17.62
CA ALA A 182 2.14 -12.27 -17.67
C ALA A 182 2.19 -13.60 -16.91
N ALA A 183 1.67 -13.64 -15.69
CA ALA A 183 1.62 -14.85 -14.88
C ALA A 183 0.87 -15.98 -15.60
N GLY A 184 -0.30 -15.69 -16.16
CA GLY A 184 -1.11 -16.65 -16.92
C GLY A 184 -0.42 -17.12 -18.20
N TRP A 185 0.20 -16.21 -18.93
CA TRP A 185 0.96 -16.53 -20.13
C TRP A 185 2.11 -17.52 -19.85
N PHE A 186 2.95 -17.22 -18.86
CA PHE A 186 4.08 -18.07 -18.50
C PHE A 186 3.64 -19.39 -17.87
N PHE A 187 2.61 -19.38 -17.03
CA PHE A 187 2.07 -20.59 -16.42
C PHE A 187 1.55 -21.58 -17.44
N ASN A 188 0.94 -21.12 -18.52
CA ASN A 188 0.39 -21.96 -19.58
C ASN A 188 1.40 -22.35 -20.69
N ARG A 189 2.70 -22.13 -20.46
CA ARG A 189 3.73 -22.65 -21.39
C ARG A 189 3.73 -24.18 -21.40
N GLY A 190 3.90 -24.76 -22.57
CA GLY A 190 3.91 -26.20 -22.82
C GLY A 190 2.53 -26.81 -23.02
N TRP A 191 1.61 -26.66 -22.09
CA TRP A 191 0.20 -27.09 -22.22
C TRP A 191 -0.73 -26.14 -21.48
N LEU A 192 -1.97 -26.05 -21.94
CA LEU A 192 -2.99 -25.22 -21.30
C LEU A 192 -3.48 -25.89 -20.01
N LYS A 193 -3.42 -25.15 -18.90
CA LYS A 193 -3.96 -25.57 -17.62
C LYS A 193 -5.41 -25.11 -17.48
N SER A 194 -6.12 -25.62 -16.46
CA SER A 194 -7.50 -25.20 -16.18
C SER A 194 -7.58 -23.69 -15.89
N ILE A 195 -8.74 -23.09 -16.20
CA ILE A 195 -9.02 -21.67 -15.90
C ILE A 195 -8.87 -21.40 -14.41
N LYS A 196 -9.41 -22.29 -13.56
CA LYS A 196 -9.30 -22.16 -12.09
C LYS A 196 -7.85 -22.11 -11.61
N ALA A 197 -6.99 -23.01 -12.13
CA ALA A 197 -5.58 -23.02 -11.77
C ALA A 197 -4.84 -21.79 -12.28
N THR A 198 -5.21 -21.28 -13.46
CA THR A 198 -4.62 -20.06 -14.03
C THR A 198 -5.04 -18.83 -13.25
N ALA A 199 -6.33 -18.69 -12.88
CA ALA A 199 -6.82 -17.61 -12.03
C ALA A 199 -6.13 -17.64 -10.66
N ALA A 200 -5.95 -18.83 -10.07
CA ALA A 200 -5.23 -18.98 -8.80
C ALA A 200 -3.77 -18.50 -8.88
N VAL A 201 -3.08 -18.72 -9.99
CA VAL A 201 -1.72 -18.19 -10.20
C VAL A 201 -1.73 -16.66 -10.31
N GLY A 202 -2.72 -16.06 -10.98
CA GLY A 202 -2.89 -14.61 -11.01
C GLY A 202 -3.14 -14.02 -9.62
N THR A 203 -4.05 -14.63 -8.86
CA THR A 203 -4.30 -14.26 -7.44
C THR A 203 -3.03 -14.37 -6.60
N LEU A 204 -2.31 -15.47 -6.71
CA LEU A 204 -1.06 -15.68 -6.00
C LEU A 204 -0.02 -14.61 -6.37
N THR A 205 0.04 -14.20 -7.63
CA THR A 205 0.93 -13.12 -8.09
C THR A 205 0.61 -11.80 -7.40
N ALA A 206 -0.66 -11.43 -7.29
CA ALA A 206 -1.08 -10.23 -6.57
C ALA A 206 -0.72 -10.30 -5.08
N LEU A 207 -0.95 -11.45 -4.43
CA LEU A 207 -0.60 -11.65 -3.02
C LEU A 207 0.91 -11.61 -2.77
N VAL A 208 1.71 -12.21 -3.65
CA VAL A 208 3.18 -12.16 -3.56
C VAL A 208 3.68 -10.74 -3.75
N ALA A 209 3.13 -9.99 -4.70
CA ALA A 209 3.49 -8.60 -4.90
C ALA A 209 3.10 -7.72 -3.71
N ALA A 210 1.91 -7.93 -3.14
CA ALA A 210 1.46 -7.24 -1.93
C ALA A 210 2.38 -7.54 -0.74
N LEU A 211 2.72 -8.81 -0.52
CA LEU A 211 3.66 -9.21 0.53
C LEU A 211 5.07 -8.64 0.30
N ALA A 212 5.53 -8.62 -0.94
CA ALA A 212 6.80 -8.00 -1.30
C ALA A 212 6.80 -6.49 -1.04
N SER A 213 5.70 -5.80 -1.33
CA SER A 213 5.56 -4.36 -1.04
C SER A 213 5.65 -4.07 0.46
N LEU A 214 5.01 -4.90 1.29
CA LEU A 214 5.14 -4.81 2.75
C LEU A 214 6.56 -5.14 3.23
N ALA A 215 7.12 -6.23 2.71
CA ALA A 215 8.43 -6.72 3.11
C ALA A 215 9.57 -5.77 2.71
N LEU A 216 9.43 -5.09 1.58
CA LEU A 216 10.38 -4.08 1.11
C LEU A 216 10.05 -2.68 1.66
N ALA A 217 9.03 -2.55 2.48
CA ALA A 217 8.53 -1.29 3.04
C ALA A 217 8.29 -0.21 1.96
N LEU A 218 7.76 -0.63 0.83
CA LEU A 218 7.30 0.28 -0.23
C LEU A 218 5.95 0.87 0.13
N GLU A 219 5.09 0.06 0.79
CA GLU A 219 3.74 0.41 1.20
C GLU A 219 3.45 -0.13 2.60
N GLY A 220 2.46 0.45 3.28
CA GLY A 220 1.98 0.00 4.57
C GLY A 220 0.86 -1.04 4.46
N ALA A 221 0.60 -1.73 5.56
CA ALA A 221 -0.38 -2.81 5.61
C ALA A 221 -1.81 -2.33 5.33
N ILE A 222 -2.16 -1.11 5.77
CA ILE A 222 -3.49 -0.53 5.56
C ILE A 222 -3.73 -0.29 4.07
N CYS A 223 -2.79 0.38 3.40
CA CYS A 223 -2.91 0.68 1.98
C CYS A 223 -2.93 -0.58 1.12
N VAL A 224 -2.10 -1.56 1.45
CA VAL A 224 -2.11 -2.87 0.77
C VAL A 224 -3.46 -3.57 0.99
N ALA A 225 -4.00 -3.59 2.21
CA ALA A 225 -5.31 -4.19 2.50
C ALA A 225 -6.44 -3.50 1.74
N MET A 226 -6.39 -2.17 1.59
CA MET A 226 -7.36 -1.40 0.81
C MET A 226 -7.22 -1.63 -0.69
N ALA A 227 -6.02 -1.92 -1.22
CA ALA A 227 -5.78 -2.17 -2.64
C ALA A 227 -6.13 -3.61 -3.07
N LEU A 228 -6.02 -4.61 -2.18
CA LEU A 228 -6.21 -6.03 -2.49
C LEU A 228 -7.59 -6.39 -3.08
N PRO A 229 -8.73 -5.84 -2.59
CA PRO A 229 -10.05 -6.14 -3.18
C PRO A 229 -10.15 -5.78 -4.66
N LEU A 230 -9.37 -4.81 -5.12
CA LEU A 230 -9.28 -4.43 -6.53
C LEU A 230 -8.21 -5.24 -7.28
N ALA A 231 -7.05 -5.42 -6.68
CA ALA A 231 -5.90 -6.05 -7.31
C ALA A 231 -6.09 -7.55 -7.58
N ILE A 232 -6.69 -8.30 -6.64
CA ILE A 232 -6.88 -9.74 -6.75
C ILE A 232 -7.75 -10.12 -7.96
N PRO A 233 -9.00 -9.60 -8.12
CA PRO A 233 -9.82 -9.95 -9.25
C PRO A 233 -9.19 -9.51 -10.59
N LEU A 234 -8.55 -8.35 -10.63
CA LEU A 234 -7.88 -7.88 -11.85
C LEU A 234 -6.70 -8.78 -12.23
N ALA A 235 -5.89 -9.22 -11.28
CA ALA A 235 -4.80 -10.15 -11.56
C ALA A 235 -5.33 -11.54 -11.99
N ALA A 236 -6.41 -12.02 -11.40
CA ALA A 236 -7.06 -13.27 -11.83
C ALA A 236 -7.61 -13.17 -13.26
N LEU A 237 -8.30 -12.08 -13.59
CA LEU A 237 -8.80 -11.79 -14.93
C LEU A 237 -7.65 -11.64 -15.92
N GLY A 238 -6.61 -10.92 -15.57
CA GLY A 238 -5.39 -10.80 -16.36
C GLY A 238 -4.78 -12.18 -16.65
N ALA A 239 -4.69 -13.06 -15.66
CA ALA A 239 -4.15 -14.41 -15.85
C ALA A 239 -5.00 -15.24 -16.84
N ILE A 240 -6.31 -15.14 -16.78
CA ILE A 240 -7.22 -15.77 -17.74
C ILE A 240 -6.99 -15.20 -19.14
N ALA A 241 -6.84 -13.88 -19.26
CA ALA A 241 -6.50 -13.24 -20.53
C ALA A 241 -5.14 -13.72 -21.08
N GLY A 242 -4.11 -13.82 -20.24
CA GLY A 242 -2.81 -14.37 -20.61
C GLY A 242 -2.88 -15.82 -21.07
N ARG A 243 -3.75 -16.63 -20.44
CA ARG A 243 -4.04 -18.00 -20.90
C ARG A 243 -4.73 -18.01 -22.28
N ALA A 244 -5.72 -17.15 -22.49
CA ALA A 244 -6.42 -17.04 -23.76
C ALA A 244 -5.47 -16.63 -24.90
N MET A 245 -4.65 -15.61 -24.66
CA MET A 245 -3.60 -15.21 -25.61
C MET A 245 -2.64 -16.36 -25.96
N ARG A 246 -2.36 -17.24 -25.00
CA ARG A 246 -1.53 -18.42 -25.23
C ARG A 246 -2.24 -19.51 -26.03
N ALA A 247 -3.54 -19.68 -25.81
CA ALA A 247 -4.37 -20.64 -26.53
C ALA A 247 -4.48 -20.30 -28.04
N GLU A 248 -4.66 -19.02 -28.35
CA GLU A 248 -4.81 -18.50 -29.70
C GLU A 248 -3.48 -18.35 -30.45
N HIS A 249 -2.36 -18.83 -29.91
CA HIS A 249 -1.01 -18.61 -30.47
C HIS A 249 -0.73 -17.15 -30.84
N LEU A 250 -1.40 -16.21 -30.14
CA LEU A 250 -1.20 -14.79 -30.39
C LEU A 250 0.28 -14.43 -30.26
N SER A 251 0.74 -13.71 -31.26
CA SER A 251 2.14 -13.34 -31.41
C SER A 251 2.65 -12.59 -30.18
N THR A 252 3.93 -12.64 -29.94
CA THR A 252 4.65 -11.83 -28.95
C THR A 252 4.25 -10.34 -29.02
N ARG A 253 3.84 -9.85 -30.21
CA ARG A 253 3.34 -8.49 -30.41
C ARG A 253 2.07 -8.17 -29.61
N ALA A 254 1.12 -9.10 -29.51
CA ALA A 254 -0.11 -8.89 -28.72
C ALA A 254 0.18 -8.90 -27.22
N ALA A 255 1.13 -9.72 -26.75
CA ALA A 255 1.59 -9.69 -25.37
C ALA A 255 2.27 -8.37 -25.03
N PHE A 256 3.06 -7.81 -25.96
CA PHE A 256 3.62 -6.46 -25.82
C PHE A 256 2.53 -5.38 -25.83
N ALA A 257 1.48 -5.49 -26.66
CA ALA A 257 0.38 -4.51 -26.66
C ALA A 257 -0.34 -4.45 -25.31
N VAL A 258 -0.54 -5.59 -24.63
CA VAL A 258 -1.10 -5.61 -23.26
C VAL A 258 -0.12 -4.99 -22.25
N ALA A 259 1.19 -5.25 -22.37
CA ALA A 259 2.20 -4.65 -21.53
C ALA A 259 2.32 -3.12 -21.75
N PHE A 260 2.08 -2.65 -22.98
CA PHE A 260 2.03 -1.22 -23.30
C PHE A 260 0.70 -0.54 -22.91
N ALA A 261 -0.37 -1.29 -22.69
CA ALA A 261 -1.65 -0.72 -22.25
C ALA A 261 -1.55 -0.03 -20.88
N VAL A 262 -0.61 -0.47 -20.01
CA VAL A 262 -0.38 0.18 -18.70
C VAL A 262 0.22 1.57 -18.84
N PRO A 263 1.32 1.79 -19.56
CA PRO A 263 1.81 3.15 -19.82
C PRO A 263 0.82 4.02 -20.58
N ALA A 264 0.06 3.44 -21.53
CA ALA A 264 -0.97 4.17 -22.27
C ALA A 264 -2.12 4.64 -21.36
N SER A 265 -2.53 3.83 -20.37
CA SER A 265 -3.56 4.23 -19.39
C SER A 265 -3.06 5.34 -18.46
N ALA A 266 -1.76 5.48 -18.23
CA ALA A 266 -1.19 6.63 -17.51
C ALA A 266 -1.32 7.95 -18.29
N GLY A 267 -1.36 7.88 -19.64
CA GLY A 267 -1.66 9.01 -20.49
C GLY A 267 -3.13 9.47 -20.39
N LEU A 268 -4.04 8.52 -20.19
CA LEU A 268 -5.47 8.80 -20.02
C LEU A 268 -5.74 9.55 -18.71
N ASP A 269 -5.07 9.23 -17.63
CA ASP A 269 -5.18 9.95 -16.35
C ASP A 269 -4.76 11.44 -16.44
N ARG A 270 -3.85 11.77 -17.36
CA ARG A 270 -3.46 13.16 -17.61
C ARG A 270 -4.57 13.98 -18.26
N SER A 271 -5.44 13.34 -19.04
CA SER A 271 -6.53 14.01 -19.76
C SER A 271 -7.77 14.24 -18.88
N LEU A 272 -7.88 13.62 -17.72
CA LEU A 272 -9.04 13.70 -16.83
C LEU A 272 -9.03 14.94 -15.91
N GLY A 273 -8.03 15.81 -15.99
CA GLY A 273 -7.99 17.09 -15.27
C GLY A 273 -7.66 16.95 -13.77
N ARG A 274 -7.86 18.08 -13.03
CA ARG A 274 -7.69 18.10 -11.57
C ARG A 274 -8.79 17.29 -10.88
N ALA A 275 -8.45 16.64 -9.78
CA ALA A 275 -9.41 15.90 -8.95
C ALA A 275 -10.56 16.84 -8.51
N PRO A 276 -11.83 16.43 -8.69
CA PRO A 276 -12.97 17.22 -8.26
C PRO A 276 -12.95 17.37 -6.74
N LEU A 277 -13.47 18.50 -6.28
CA LEU A 277 -13.73 18.72 -4.87
C LEU A 277 -14.93 17.84 -4.46
N ARG A 278 -14.74 16.98 -3.50
CA ARG A 278 -15.77 16.08 -2.94
C ARG A 278 -16.24 16.61 -1.60
N GLU A 279 -17.54 16.45 -1.35
CA GLU A 279 -18.17 16.79 -0.08
C GLU A 279 -18.63 15.54 0.64
N VAL A 280 -18.36 15.48 1.94
CA VAL A 280 -18.90 14.47 2.86
C VAL A 280 -19.63 15.17 3.98
N VAL A 281 -20.89 14.84 4.19
CA VAL A 281 -21.75 15.39 5.24
C VAL A 281 -22.16 14.29 6.21
N SER A 282 -22.06 14.55 7.50
CA SER A 282 -22.56 13.67 8.56
C SER A 282 -23.34 14.49 9.57
N SER A 283 -24.34 13.92 10.20
CA SER A 283 -25.18 14.63 11.17
C SER A 283 -25.55 13.78 12.38
N VAL A 284 -25.83 14.46 13.50
CA VAL A 284 -26.44 13.90 14.71
C VAL A 284 -27.52 14.86 15.21
N GLU A 285 -28.50 14.33 15.95
CA GLU A 285 -29.49 15.17 16.65
C GLU A 285 -29.08 15.33 18.11
N VAL A 286 -29.00 16.56 18.58
CA VAL A 286 -28.64 16.92 19.95
C VAL A 286 -29.90 17.41 20.67
N ALA A 287 -30.15 16.89 21.87
CA ALA A 287 -31.31 17.26 22.69
C ALA A 287 -31.07 18.60 23.42
N ALA A 288 -30.70 19.62 22.69
CA ALA A 288 -30.45 20.98 23.17
C ALA A 288 -30.63 22.01 22.05
N PRO A 289 -30.96 23.28 22.36
CA PRO A 289 -31.03 24.34 21.37
C PRO A 289 -29.65 24.73 20.85
N PRO A 290 -29.55 25.37 19.66
CA PRO A 290 -28.27 25.70 19.01
C PRO A 290 -27.31 26.52 19.89
N GLU A 291 -27.82 27.41 20.74
CA GLU A 291 -27.04 28.27 21.62
C GLU A 291 -26.23 27.44 22.65
N LYS A 292 -26.75 26.29 23.06
CA LYS A 292 -26.06 25.36 23.98
C LYS A 292 -25.01 24.50 23.23
N VAL A 293 -25.25 24.20 21.96
CA VAL A 293 -24.35 23.38 21.13
C VAL A 293 -23.17 24.21 20.62
N TRP A 294 -23.39 25.49 20.33
CA TRP A 294 -22.40 26.38 19.69
C TRP A 294 -21.02 26.42 20.36
N PRO A 295 -20.91 26.56 21.71
CA PRO A 295 -19.60 26.55 22.37
C PRO A 295 -18.75 25.31 22.10
N HIS A 296 -19.43 24.14 22.00
CA HIS A 296 -18.76 22.83 21.78
C HIS A 296 -18.33 22.62 20.32
N VAL A 297 -18.90 23.39 19.38
CA VAL A 297 -18.47 23.41 17.98
C VAL A 297 -17.22 24.25 17.80
N LEU A 298 -17.10 25.36 18.53
CA LEU A 298 -15.88 26.19 18.52
C LEU A 298 -14.65 25.41 18.99
N GLY A 299 -14.84 24.63 20.06
CA GLY A 299 -13.79 23.76 20.59
C GLY A 299 -14.41 22.65 21.45
N PHE A 300 -13.81 21.49 21.46
CA PHE A 300 -14.25 20.35 22.27
C PHE A 300 -13.07 19.79 23.09
N THR A 301 -13.41 19.19 24.20
CA THR A 301 -12.47 18.59 25.15
C THR A 301 -11.83 17.32 24.59
N ASP A 302 -10.94 16.71 25.36
CA ASP A 302 -10.26 15.48 24.95
C ASP A 302 -11.28 14.33 24.72
N LEU A 303 -11.34 13.82 23.49
CA LEU A 303 -12.13 12.65 23.18
C LEU A 303 -11.52 11.40 23.84
N PRO A 304 -12.34 10.49 24.35
CA PRO A 304 -11.84 9.24 24.89
C PRO A 304 -11.07 8.44 23.83
N PRO A 305 -10.16 7.53 24.21
CA PRO A 305 -9.48 6.67 23.26
C PRO A 305 -10.48 5.97 22.32
N PRO A 306 -10.13 5.77 21.02
CA PRO A 306 -11.06 5.18 20.07
C PRO A 306 -11.37 3.72 20.43
N ALA A 307 -12.65 3.40 20.54
CA ALA A 307 -13.13 2.02 20.71
C ALA A 307 -13.11 1.25 19.38
N GLU A 308 -13.29 1.96 18.28
CA GLU A 308 -13.34 1.38 16.95
C GLU A 308 -11.96 0.82 16.53
N TRP A 309 -11.94 -0.48 16.18
CA TRP A 309 -10.72 -1.16 15.74
C TRP A 309 -10.02 -0.44 14.57
N PHE A 310 -10.81 0.18 13.72
CA PHE A 310 -10.40 0.93 12.55
C PHE A 310 -9.36 2.03 12.85
N PHE A 311 -9.59 2.85 13.89
CA PHE A 311 -8.61 3.87 14.30
C PHE A 311 -7.38 3.27 14.99
N ARG A 312 -7.51 2.06 15.53
CA ARG A 312 -6.38 1.34 16.15
C ARG A 312 -5.40 0.78 15.14
N THR A 313 -5.74 0.77 13.84
CA THR A 313 -4.84 0.35 12.77
C THR A 313 -3.82 1.41 12.38
N GLY A 314 -3.97 2.65 12.83
CA GLY A 314 -3.07 3.77 12.52
C GLY A 314 -3.71 4.92 11.75
N ILE A 315 -4.98 4.76 11.33
CA ILE A 315 -5.75 5.85 10.71
C ILE A 315 -5.88 7.01 11.70
N ALA A 316 -5.64 8.23 11.23
CA ALA A 316 -5.71 9.43 12.05
C ALA A 316 -7.12 9.65 12.60
N TYR A 317 -7.21 10.00 13.87
CA TYR A 317 -8.47 10.29 14.55
C TYR A 317 -8.36 11.57 15.38
N PRO A 318 -9.46 12.33 15.53
CA PRO A 318 -9.49 13.56 16.32
C PRO A 318 -9.34 13.28 17.81
N VAL A 319 -8.59 14.14 18.50
CA VAL A 319 -8.31 14.07 19.92
C VAL A 319 -9.00 15.23 20.65
N ARG A 320 -8.83 16.46 20.17
CA ARG A 320 -9.46 17.68 20.74
C ARG A 320 -9.44 18.82 19.72
N ALA A 321 -10.22 19.86 19.98
CA ALA A 321 -10.14 21.08 19.18
C ALA A 321 -10.13 22.31 20.10
N ARG A 322 -9.33 23.29 19.72
CA ARG A 322 -9.21 24.57 20.41
C ARG A 322 -9.24 25.71 19.39
N ILE A 323 -9.87 26.83 19.74
CA ILE A 323 -9.90 28.02 18.92
C ILE A 323 -9.17 29.17 19.61
N SER A 324 -8.43 29.95 18.84
CA SER A 324 -7.75 31.16 19.28
C SER A 324 -8.32 32.35 18.52
N GLY A 325 -8.82 33.34 19.24
CA GLY A 325 -9.54 34.48 18.69
C GLY A 325 -11.04 34.24 18.55
N THR A 326 -11.76 35.21 18.03
CA THR A 326 -13.21 35.20 17.78
C THR A 326 -13.53 35.81 16.42
N GLY A 327 -14.60 35.31 15.79
CA GLY A 327 -15.03 35.81 14.48
C GLY A 327 -14.24 35.24 13.30
N VAL A 328 -14.48 35.79 12.13
CA VAL A 328 -13.72 35.48 10.92
C VAL A 328 -12.26 35.86 11.11
N GLY A 329 -11.34 34.98 10.70
CA GLY A 329 -9.89 35.15 10.94
C GLY A 329 -9.36 34.53 12.23
N ALA A 330 -10.23 34.10 13.16
CA ALA A 330 -9.81 33.22 14.26
C ALA A 330 -9.21 31.93 13.73
N VAL A 331 -8.36 31.27 14.49
CA VAL A 331 -7.69 30.03 14.07
C VAL A 331 -8.11 28.90 14.99
N ARG A 332 -8.79 27.91 14.42
CA ARG A 332 -9.12 26.66 15.11
C ARG A 332 -8.01 25.65 14.84
N ARG A 333 -7.58 24.97 15.90
CA ARG A 333 -6.63 23.85 15.83
C ARG A 333 -7.35 22.57 16.25
N CYS A 334 -7.53 21.67 15.29
CA CYS A 334 -8.09 20.35 15.54
C CYS A 334 -6.97 19.34 15.63
N GLU A 335 -6.66 18.90 16.84
CA GLU A 335 -5.58 17.95 17.11
C GLU A 335 -6.04 16.53 16.79
N PHE A 336 -5.26 15.84 15.96
CA PHE A 336 -5.41 14.43 15.61
C PHE A 336 -4.25 13.62 16.19
N SER A 337 -4.41 12.31 16.19
CA SER A 337 -3.37 11.36 16.64
C SER A 337 -2.05 11.45 15.86
N THR A 338 -2.06 12.07 14.69
CA THR A 338 -0.89 12.23 13.79
C THR A 338 -0.33 13.64 13.77
N GLY A 339 -1.05 14.64 14.30
CA GLY A 339 -0.71 16.05 14.31
C GLY A 339 -1.95 16.95 14.32
N ALA A 340 -1.82 18.22 14.03
CA ALA A 340 -2.93 19.16 14.08
C ALA A 340 -3.33 19.68 12.68
N PHE A 341 -4.64 19.74 12.44
CA PHE A 341 -5.21 20.60 11.40
C PHE A 341 -5.16 22.05 11.87
N VAL A 342 -4.79 22.95 10.97
CA VAL A 342 -4.85 24.41 11.18
C VAL A 342 -5.97 24.95 10.33
N GLU A 343 -7.00 25.46 10.98
CA GLU A 343 -8.31 25.76 10.42
C GLU A 343 -8.63 27.27 10.61
N PRO A 344 -8.20 28.17 9.70
CA PRO A 344 -8.64 29.56 9.71
C PRO A 344 -10.15 29.65 9.50
N ILE A 345 -10.84 30.40 10.35
CA ILE A 345 -12.28 30.60 10.27
C ILE A 345 -12.63 31.54 9.13
N THR A 346 -13.48 31.08 8.23
CA THR A 346 -13.96 31.83 7.05
C THR A 346 -15.42 32.23 7.14
N ALA A 347 -16.22 31.57 7.99
CA ALA A 347 -17.60 31.94 8.30
C ALA A 347 -17.85 31.81 9.78
N TRP A 348 -18.46 32.83 10.38
CA TRP A 348 -18.77 32.91 11.81
C TRP A 348 -20.18 33.48 11.98
N ASP A 349 -21.18 32.64 12.08
CA ASP A 349 -22.60 32.99 12.23
C ASP A 349 -23.21 32.24 13.43
N PRO A 350 -23.02 32.75 14.65
CA PRO A 350 -23.53 32.13 15.85
C PRO A 350 -25.06 32.28 15.98
N PRO A 351 -25.76 31.26 16.43
CA PRO A 351 -25.28 29.92 16.75
C PRO A 351 -25.45 28.92 15.61
N HIS A 352 -25.51 29.35 14.34
CA HIS A 352 -25.99 28.53 13.23
C HIS A 352 -24.89 27.94 12.35
N ARG A 353 -23.77 28.67 12.15
CA ARG A 353 -22.76 28.25 11.18
C ARG A 353 -21.34 28.63 11.55
N LEU A 354 -20.44 27.63 11.51
CA LEU A 354 -18.99 27.82 11.62
C LEU A 354 -18.32 27.18 10.39
N GLY A 355 -17.74 28.01 9.50
CA GLY A 355 -16.99 27.57 8.34
C GLY A 355 -15.51 27.85 8.50
N PHE A 356 -14.66 26.99 7.98
CA PHE A 356 -13.20 27.14 8.05
C PHE A 356 -12.53 26.53 6.82
N ASP A 357 -11.42 27.12 6.40
CA ASP A 357 -10.50 26.51 5.44
C ASP A 357 -9.46 25.65 6.17
N VAL A 358 -8.77 24.80 5.42
CA VAL A 358 -7.64 24.02 5.93
C VAL A 358 -6.36 24.56 5.34
N SER A 359 -5.56 25.23 6.16
CA SER A 359 -4.25 25.78 5.75
C SER A 359 -3.09 24.80 5.97
N SER A 360 -3.22 23.87 6.91
CA SER A 360 -2.28 22.79 7.16
C SER A 360 -3.02 21.57 7.67
N GLN A 361 -2.61 20.39 7.21
CA GLN A 361 -3.16 19.11 7.65
C GLN A 361 -2.04 18.15 8.09
N PRO A 362 -2.29 17.30 9.09
CA PRO A 362 -1.39 16.24 9.48
C PRO A 362 -1.49 15.06 8.49
N PRO A 363 -0.54 14.12 8.52
CA PRO A 363 -0.66 12.87 7.78
C PRO A 363 -1.98 12.15 8.06
N ALA A 364 -2.63 11.62 7.02
CA ALA A 364 -3.92 10.94 7.14
C ALA A 364 -3.87 9.65 7.98
N MET A 365 -2.68 9.07 8.12
CA MET A 365 -2.46 7.87 8.93
C MET A 365 -0.99 7.68 9.29
N ARG A 366 -0.75 6.84 10.28
CA ARG A 366 0.55 6.19 10.51
C ARG A 366 0.42 4.77 10.02
N GLU A 367 1.10 4.45 8.94
CA GLU A 367 1.02 3.11 8.37
C GLU A 367 1.47 2.03 9.35
N TRP A 368 0.68 0.98 9.45
CA TRP A 368 1.05 -0.20 10.20
C TRP A 368 2.08 -1.00 9.41
N SER A 369 3.27 -1.10 9.96
CA SER A 369 4.40 -1.76 9.36
C SER A 369 5.30 -2.32 10.46
N PRO A 370 5.98 -3.47 10.23
CA PRO A 370 7.05 -3.90 11.13
C PRO A 370 8.21 -2.90 11.21
N TYR A 371 8.24 -1.91 10.33
CA TYR A 371 9.28 -0.88 10.23
C TYR A 371 8.80 0.41 10.88
N ARG A 372 9.49 0.88 11.91
CA ARG A 372 9.06 1.98 12.79
C ARG A 372 8.83 3.35 12.11
N ARG A 373 9.26 3.58 10.88
CA ARG A 373 9.19 4.87 10.18
C ARG A 373 8.86 4.71 8.69
N LEU A 374 7.83 3.97 8.40
CA LEU A 374 7.33 3.91 7.03
C LEU A 374 6.49 5.15 6.73
N HIS A 375 6.87 5.87 5.68
CA HIS A 375 6.16 7.06 5.21
C HIS A 375 6.04 7.00 3.68
N PRO A 376 5.06 6.24 3.16
CA PRO A 376 4.85 6.15 1.72
C PRO A 376 4.48 7.51 1.13
N PRO A 377 4.92 7.84 -0.10
CA PRO A 377 4.71 9.16 -0.71
C PRO A 377 3.25 9.60 -0.82
N HIS A 378 2.31 8.66 -0.92
CA HIS A 378 0.88 8.97 -1.06
C HIS A 378 0.25 9.57 0.21
N ILE A 379 0.83 9.35 1.39
CA ILE A 379 0.25 9.84 2.66
C ILE A 379 0.14 11.36 2.68
N ASP A 380 1.10 12.06 2.11
CA ASP A 380 1.14 13.53 2.11
C ASP A 380 0.51 14.16 0.87
N ALA A 381 0.49 13.43 -0.25
CA ALA A 381 0.24 14.04 -1.56
C ALA A 381 -1.11 13.71 -2.18
N THR A 382 -1.82 12.67 -1.69
CA THR A 382 -2.98 12.15 -2.43
C THR A 382 -4.34 12.60 -1.91
N MET A 383 -4.46 12.97 -0.64
CA MET A 383 -5.71 13.47 -0.05
C MET A 383 -5.47 14.82 0.63
N ALA A 384 -6.16 15.85 0.17
CA ALA A 384 -6.07 17.20 0.72
C ALA A 384 -7.46 17.69 1.16
N SER A 385 -7.67 17.83 2.46
CA SER A 385 -8.83 18.55 3.01
C SER A 385 -8.68 20.05 2.66
N ARG A 386 -9.73 20.65 2.13
CA ARG A 386 -9.73 22.04 1.68
C ARG A 386 -10.53 22.94 2.58
N ARG A 387 -11.69 22.46 3.02
CA ARG A 387 -12.64 23.24 3.79
C ARG A 387 -13.45 22.32 4.70
N GLY A 388 -13.90 22.82 5.84
CA GLY A 388 -14.88 22.21 6.70
C GLY A 388 -15.93 23.20 7.18
N GLU A 389 -17.07 22.66 7.62
CA GLU A 389 -18.19 23.46 8.09
C GLU A 389 -18.99 22.69 9.14
N PHE A 390 -19.45 23.38 10.16
CA PHE A 390 -20.49 22.93 11.07
C PHE A 390 -21.75 23.77 10.84
N ARG A 391 -22.89 23.12 10.74
CA ARG A 391 -24.22 23.74 10.71
C ARG A 391 -25.08 23.24 11.85
N LEU A 392 -25.73 24.17 12.51
CA LEU A 392 -26.64 23.90 13.61
C LEU A 392 -28.05 24.31 13.18
N ILE A 393 -28.88 23.31 12.89
CA ILE A 393 -30.22 23.50 12.35
C ILE A 393 -31.23 23.24 13.47
N PRO A 394 -31.99 24.29 13.91
CA PRO A 394 -33.00 24.13 14.93
C PRO A 394 -34.09 23.11 14.51
N LEU A 395 -34.45 22.23 15.43
CA LEU A 395 -35.54 21.26 15.26
C LEU A 395 -36.65 21.53 16.27
N PRO A 396 -37.89 21.06 15.96
CA PRO A 396 -38.98 21.13 16.94
C PRO A 396 -38.63 20.47 18.28
N GLY A 397 -39.16 21.03 19.38
CA GLY A 397 -38.90 20.52 20.73
C GLY A 397 -37.53 20.91 21.31
N GLY A 398 -36.94 22.03 20.86
CA GLY A 398 -35.69 22.55 21.43
C GLY A 398 -34.46 21.68 21.14
N ARG A 399 -34.50 20.92 20.05
CA ARG A 399 -33.42 20.08 19.58
C ARG A 399 -32.61 20.77 18.46
N THR A 400 -31.43 20.28 18.20
CA THR A 400 -30.58 20.76 17.12
C THR A 400 -30.08 19.61 16.28
N ARG A 401 -30.20 19.70 14.95
CA ARG A 401 -29.41 18.85 14.05
C ARG A 401 -28.05 19.51 13.85
N LEU A 402 -27.03 18.86 14.36
CA LEU A 402 -25.65 19.26 14.18
C LEU A 402 -25.09 18.49 12.97
N GLU A 403 -24.74 19.23 11.91
CA GLU A 403 -24.12 18.72 10.71
C GLU A 403 -22.63 19.12 10.67
N GLY A 404 -21.77 18.16 10.27
CA GLY A 404 -20.39 18.39 9.97
C GLY A 404 -20.11 18.04 8.50
N SER A 405 -19.57 18.99 7.75
CA SER A 405 -19.19 18.82 6.33
C SER A 405 -17.69 18.98 6.16
N THR A 406 -17.11 18.16 5.29
CA THR A 406 -15.71 18.28 4.86
C THR A 406 -15.63 18.22 3.35
N TRP A 407 -14.92 19.19 2.75
CA TRP A 407 -14.58 19.18 1.32
C TRP A 407 -13.12 18.81 1.16
N TYR A 408 -12.87 17.76 0.38
CA TYR A 408 -11.52 17.28 0.11
C TYR A 408 -11.28 16.99 -1.37
N GLN A 409 -10.02 16.96 -1.77
CA GLN A 409 -9.58 16.52 -3.10
C GLN A 409 -8.78 15.23 -2.94
N LEU A 410 -9.00 14.28 -3.86
CA LEU A 410 -8.33 12.99 -3.86
C LEU A 410 -7.58 12.80 -5.18
N GLU A 411 -6.25 12.90 -5.14
CA GLU A 411 -5.37 12.73 -6.29
C GLU A 411 -4.87 11.27 -6.41
N MET A 412 -5.78 10.32 -6.25
CA MET A 412 -5.53 8.88 -6.37
C MET A 412 -6.56 8.27 -7.31
N GLY A 413 -6.12 7.55 -8.33
CA GLY A 413 -6.99 6.88 -9.30
C GLY A 413 -7.05 5.35 -9.08
N PRO A 414 -8.17 4.69 -9.41
CA PRO A 414 -9.44 5.27 -9.86
C PRO A 414 -10.20 5.95 -8.73
N GLN A 415 -10.62 7.19 -8.94
CA GLN A 415 -11.28 7.99 -7.89
C GLN A 415 -12.56 7.33 -7.36
N ALA A 416 -13.34 6.69 -8.23
CA ALA A 416 -14.56 5.98 -7.83
C ALA A 416 -14.31 4.89 -6.78
N TYR A 417 -13.16 4.24 -6.82
CA TYR A 417 -12.78 3.23 -5.83
C TYR A 417 -12.24 3.85 -4.55
N TRP A 418 -11.26 4.75 -4.69
CA TRP A 418 -10.58 5.30 -3.53
C TRP A 418 -11.44 6.26 -2.72
N SER A 419 -12.40 6.94 -3.38
CA SER A 419 -13.38 7.77 -2.66
C SER A 419 -14.26 6.99 -1.70
N ILE A 420 -14.55 5.72 -1.95
CA ILE A 420 -15.31 4.88 -1.01
C ILE A 420 -14.58 4.80 0.34
N TRP A 421 -13.26 4.61 0.30
CA TRP A 421 -12.43 4.55 1.50
C TRP A 421 -12.29 5.92 2.17
N SER A 422 -12.03 6.96 1.38
CA SER A 422 -11.89 8.34 1.90
C SER A 422 -13.18 8.83 2.53
N ASP A 423 -14.33 8.65 1.87
CA ASP A 423 -15.64 9.04 2.39
C ASP A 423 -15.95 8.26 3.69
N LEU A 424 -15.67 6.96 3.73
CA LEU A 424 -15.84 6.14 4.93
C LEU A 424 -14.99 6.67 6.10
N VAL A 425 -13.71 7.00 5.86
CA VAL A 425 -12.82 7.56 6.88
C VAL A 425 -13.36 8.89 7.41
N VAL A 426 -13.75 9.80 6.51
CA VAL A 426 -14.28 11.11 6.89
C VAL A 426 -15.59 10.98 7.68
N HIS A 427 -16.51 10.09 7.25
CA HIS A 427 -17.73 9.81 8.01
C HIS A 427 -17.46 9.29 9.42
N ARG A 428 -16.45 8.42 9.58
CA ARG A 428 -16.07 7.90 10.91
C ARG A 428 -15.45 8.98 11.79
N ILE A 429 -14.64 9.86 11.21
CA ILE A 429 -14.07 11.02 11.91
C ILE A 429 -15.18 11.97 12.36
N HIS A 430 -16.09 12.35 11.44
CA HIS A 430 -17.25 13.18 11.78
C HIS A 430 -18.08 12.56 12.89
N GLY A 431 -18.48 11.29 12.72
CA GLY A 431 -19.29 10.60 13.71
C GLY A 431 -18.67 10.54 15.10
N ARG A 432 -17.33 10.50 15.19
CA ARG A 432 -16.62 10.55 16.46
C ARG A 432 -16.76 11.93 17.12
N VAL A 433 -16.52 13.01 16.37
CA VAL A 433 -16.60 14.38 16.88
C VAL A 433 -18.04 14.75 17.21
N LEU A 434 -18.98 14.50 16.30
CA LEU A 434 -20.39 14.90 16.48
C LEU A 434 -21.03 14.19 17.66
N ARG A 435 -20.79 12.88 17.85
CA ARG A 435 -21.30 12.14 19.02
C ARG A 435 -20.66 12.58 20.33
N HIS A 436 -19.40 13.00 20.29
CA HIS A 436 -18.75 13.54 21.50
C HIS A 436 -19.38 14.87 21.89
N ILE A 437 -19.56 15.81 20.95
CA ILE A 437 -20.26 17.07 21.18
C ILE A 437 -21.66 16.82 21.70
N GLN A 438 -22.42 15.92 21.08
CA GLN A 438 -23.76 15.54 21.53
C GLN A 438 -23.73 15.09 23.01
N ALA A 439 -22.85 14.16 23.37
CA ALA A 439 -22.76 13.61 24.72
C ALA A 439 -22.32 14.64 25.75
N GLU A 440 -21.49 15.61 25.40
CA GLU A 440 -21.10 16.70 26.31
C GLU A 440 -22.26 17.66 26.57
N VAL A 441 -22.91 18.13 25.50
CA VAL A 441 -24.04 19.05 25.61
C VAL A 441 -25.21 18.43 26.38
N GLU A 442 -25.58 17.20 26.07
CA GLU A 442 -26.72 16.51 26.73
C GLU A 442 -26.42 16.22 28.21
N ARG A 443 -25.16 15.96 28.60
CA ARG A 443 -24.76 15.88 30.01
C ARG A 443 -24.90 17.21 30.70
N GLU A 444 -24.42 18.31 30.14
CA GLU A 444 -24.54 19.65 30.73
C GLU A 444 -26.01 20.05 30.93
N VAL A 445 -26.88 19.76 29.97
CA VAL A 445 -28.31 20.04 30.08
C VAL A 445 -28.97 19.21 31.19
N THR A 446 -28.58 17.93 31.33
CA THR A 446 -29.15 17.04 32.37
C THR A 446 -28.70 17.40 33.79
N PHE A 447 -27.47 17.89 33.96
CA PHE A 447 -26.93 18.26 35.28
C PHE A 447 -27.05 19.76 35.60
N ALA A 448 -27.65 20.58 34.72
CA ALA A 448 -27.94 21.98 35.03
C ALA A 448 -28.92 22.07 36.22
N PRO A 449 -28.62 22.83 37.30
CA PRO A 449 -29.51 22.99 38.44
C PRO A 449 -30.79 23.72 37.98
N GLY A 450 -31.87 22.98 37.75
CA GLY A 450 -33.17 23.48 37.30
C GLY A 450 -33.86 22.62 36.21
N GLY A 451 -33.22 21.56 35.73
CA GLY A 451 -33.80 20.60 34.79
C GLY A 451 -34.76 19.63 35.54
N SER A 452 -36.06 19.87 35.47
CA SER A 452 -37.06 18.87 35.86
C SER A 452 -36.91 17.62 34.99
N ALA A 453 -36.77 16.45 35.63
CA ALA A 453 -36.82 15.17 34.91
C ALA A 453 -38.09 15.10 34.08
N PRO A 454 -38.06 14.59 32.88
CA PRO A 454 -39.25 14.33 32.07
C PRO A 454 -40.17 13.31 32.77
N PRO A 455 -41.50 13.48 32.66
CA PRO A 455 -42.47 12.61 33.30
C PRO A 455 -42.45 11.16 32.83
#